data_833f7f67922e99c7f63444fd75cc6e08
#
_entry.id   833f7f67922e99c7f63444fd75cc6e08
#
_cell.length_a   1.000
_cell.length_b   1.000
_cell.length_c   1.000
_cell.angle_alpha   90.00
_cell.angle_beta   90.00
_cell.angle_gamma   90.00
#
_symmetry.space_group_name_H-M   'P 1'
#
loop_
_entity.id
_entity.type
_entity.pdbx_description
1 polymer ?
#
loop_
_entity_poly.entity_id
_entity_poly.type
_entity_poly.pdbx_seq_one_letter_code
_entity_poly.pdbx_strand_id
1 'polypeptide(L)'
;MIFLTGVPGFLGTRLMRSLADTHPDASFGLLVQPKFEDTTRQVLDDLDLADRAEVLPGDITEPDLGLGDRYDAIADRITMACHLAAVYDLSIPRDVGWRVNVTGTRHVLDLLD
;
A
#
# COMPACT_ATOMS: atom_id res chain seq x y z
N MET A 1 -6.26 11.62 -1.83
CA MET A 1 -6.19 10.19 -1.45
C MET A 1 -4.91 9.94 -0.66
N ILE A 2 -5.03 9.27 0.46
CA ILE A 2 -3.88 8.80 1.24
C ILE A 2 -3.47 7.43 0.70
N PHE A 3 -2.27 7.33 0.16
CA PHE A 3 -1.74 6.11 -0.43
C PHE A 3 -0.94 5.33 0.61
N LEU A 4 -1.25 4.04 0.78
CA LEU A 4 -0.62 3.19 1.79
C LEU A 4 -0.10 1.90 1.16
N THR A 5 1.10 1.49 1.58
CA THR A 5 1.55 0.11 1.44
C THR A 5 1.69 -0.50 2.84
N GLY A 6 1.64 -1.82 2.94
CA GLY A 6 1.80 -2.51 4.22
C GLY A 6 0.51 -2.97 4.88
N VAL A 7 -0.66 -2.72 4.28
CA VAL A 7 -1.93 -3.33 4.70
C VAL A 7 -2.08 -4.65 3.91
N PRO A 8 -2.47 -5.77 4.51
CA PRO A 8 -3.11 -5.92 5.83
C PRO A 8 -2.13 -6.20 7.00
N GLY A 9 -0.88 -5.78 6.91
CA GLY A 9 0.07 -5.95 7.99
C GLY A 9 -0.37 -5.23 9.27
N PHE A 10 0.21 -5.65 10.40
CA PHE A 10 -0.18 -5.13 11.72
C PHE A 10 -0.01 -3.61 11.84
N LEU A 11 1.18 -3.10 11.50
CA LEU A 11 1.44 -1.66 11.62
C LEU A 11 0.66 -0.85 10.59
N GLY A 12 0.58 -1.34 9.35
CA GLY A 12 -0.16 -0.67 8.29
C GLY A 12 -1.64 -0.54 8.60
N THR A 13 -2.24 -1.60 9.12
CA THR A 13 -3.65 -1.60 9.51
C THR A 13 -3.91 -0.62 10.66
N ARG A 14 -3.04 -0.59 11.66
CA ARG A 14 -3.18 0.34 12.79
C ARG A 14 -3.00 1.79 12.35
N LEU A 15 -2.03 2.05 11.50
CA LEU A 15 -1.81 3.39 10.95
C LEU A 15 -3.02 3.87 10.14
N MET A 16 -3.56 3.02 9.28
CA MET A 16 -4.74 3.36 8.48
C MET A 16 -5.92 3.73 9.38
N ARG A 17 -6.16 2.96 10.43
CA ARG A 17 -7.22 3.25 11.39
C ARG A 17 -7.03 4.60 12.06
N SER A 18 -5.80 4.90 12.49
CA SER A 18 -5.47 6.18 13.12
C SER A 18 -5.67 7.34 12.14
N LEU A 19 -5.23 7.20 10.90
CA LEU A 19 -5.41 8.22 9.87
C LEU A 19 -6.89 8.43 9.53
N ALA A 20 -7.68 7.37 9.52
CA ALA A 20 -9.12 7.47 9.27
C ALA A 20 -9.83 8.28 10.36
N ASP A 21 -9.39 8.12 11.61
CA ASP A 21 -9.95 8.86 12.75
C ASP A 21 -9.54 10.34 12.74
N THR A 22 -8.29 10.63 12.36
CA THR A 22 -7.77 12.00 12.34
C THR A 22 -8.11 12.77 11.07
N HIS A 23 -8.44 12.07 9.99
CA HIS A 23 -8.80 12.66 8.70
C HIS A 23 -10.14 12.09 8.24
N PRO A 24 -11.26 12.49 8.85
CA PRO A 24 -12.56 11.84 8.63
C PRO A 24 -13.08 11.94 7.19
N ASP A 25 -12.61 12.91 6.41
CA ASP A 25 -13.02 13.07 5.01
C ASP A 25 -12.04 12.44 4.01
N ALA A 26 -10.96 11.83 4.48
CA ALA A 26 -9.95 11.27 3.60
C ALA A 26 -10.40 9.94 2.97
N SER A 27 -9.96 9.71 1.74
CA SER A 27 -10.04 8.41 1.08
C SER A 27 -8.66 7.76 1.06
N PHE A 28 -8.62 6.45 0.92
CA PHE A 28 -7.39 5.66 0.98
C PHE A 28 -7.21 4.84 -0.30
N GLY A 29 -5.97 4.74 -0.76
CA GLY A 29 -5.57 3.80 -1.79
C GLY A 29 -4.57 2.82 -1.20
N LEU A 30 -4.89 1.53 -1.21
CA LEU A 30 -4.08 0.50 -0.59
C LEU A 30 -3.43 -0.36 -1.66
N LEU A 31 -2.12 -0.23 -1.83
CA LEU A 31 -1.37 -1.11 -2.73
C LEU A 31 -1.16 -2.45 -2.04
N VAL A 32 -1.69 -3.51 -2.61
CA VAL A 32 -1.74 -4.83 -1.99
C VAL A 32 -1.36 -5.89 -3.03
N GLN A 33 -0.52 -6.85 -2.63
CA GLN A 33 -0.26 -8.00 -3.50
C GLN A 33 -1.57 -8.76 -3.73
N PRO A 34 -1.79 -9.28 -4.95
CA PRO A 34 -3.06 -9.97 -5.27
C PRO A 34 -3.43 -11.09 -4.29
N LYS A 35 -2.45 -11.80 -3.76
CA LYS A 35 -2.69 -12.88 -2.79
C LYS A 35 -3.28 -12.41 -1.47
N PHE A 36 -3.16 -11.12 -1.16
CA PHE A 36 -3.70 -10.53 0.08
C PHE A 36 -4.94 -9.67 -0.14
N GLU A 37 -5.48 -9.65 -1.35
CA GLU A 37 -6.61 -8.78 -1.70
C GLU A 37 -7.84 -9.10 -0.84
N ASP A 38 -8.21 -10.37 -0.75
CA ASP A 38 -9.39 -10.79 0.03
C ASP A 38 -9.21 -10.49 1.52
N THR A 39 -8.01 -10.76 2.06
CA THR A 39 -7.70 -10.47 3.46
C THR A 39 -7.81 -8.98 3.74
N THR A 40 -7.33 -8.15 2.82
CA THR A 40 -7.41 -6.69 2.97
C THR A 40 -8.85 -6.21 2.94
N ARG A 41 -9.67 -6.73 2.03
CA ARG A 41 -11.09 -6.38 1.99
C ARG A 41 -11.81 -6.75 3.28
N GLN A 42 -11.46 -7.90 3.87
CA GLN A 42 -12.02 -8.31 5.16
C GLN A 42 -11.62 -7.34 6.28
N VAL A 43 -10.36 -6.90 6.30
CA VAL A 43 -9.89 -5.90 7.27
C VAL A 43 -10.67 -4.59 7.12
N LEU A 44 -10.90 -4.14 5.89
CA LEU A 44 -11.68 -2.93 5.65
C LEU A 44 -13.12 -3.05 6.15
N ASP A 45 -13.74 -4.21 5.94
CA ASP A 45 -15.08 -4.47 6.45
C ASP A 45 -15.10 -4.44 7.98
N ASP A 46 -14.12 -5.08 8.62
CA ASP A 46 -14.01 -5.14 10.09
C ASP A 46 -13.81 -3.74 10.70
N LEU A 47 -13.12 -2.85 9.99
CA LEU A 47 -12.86 -1.47 10.43
C LEU A 47 -13.94 -0.48 9.98
N ASP A 48 -14.92 -0.93 9.22
CA ASP A 48 -15.98 -0.08 8.63
C ASP A 48 -15.39 1.02 7.73
N LEU A 49 -14.34 0.67 6.96
CA LEU A 49 -13.64 1.59 6.06
C LEU A 49 -13.79 1.24 4.59
N ALA A 50 -14.60 0.23 4.25
CA ALA A 50 -14.73 -0.24 2.86
C ALA A 50 -15.16 0.87 1.89
N ASP A 51 -16.01 1.79 2.34
CA ASP A 51 -16.51 2.89 1.50
C ASP A 51 -15.48 4.00 1.28
N ARG A 52 -14.40 4.01 2.08
CA ARG A 52 -13.39 5.06 2.03
C ARG A 52 -12.05 4.58 1.48
N ALA A 53 -11.92 3.31 1.16
CA ALA A 53 -10.67 2.72 0.73
C ALA A 53 -10.84 1.95 -0.58
N GLU A 54 -9.87 2.12 -1.46
CA GLU A 54 -9.77 1.41 -2.73
C GLU A 54 -8.59 0.44 -2.63
N VAL A 55 -8.84 -0.84 -2.89
CA VAL A 55 -7.78 -1.84 -2.94
C VAL A 55 -7.17 -1.84 -4.32
N LEU A 56 -5.87 -1.61 -4.41
CA LEU A 56 -5.12 -1.52 -5.65
C LEU A 56 -4.19 -2.75 -5.74
N PRO A 57 -4.61 -3.81 -6.43
CA PRO A 57 -3.74 -4.97 -6.60
C PRO A 57 -2.46 -4.57 -7.34
N GLY A 58 -1.32 -4.89 -6.78
CA GLY A 58 -0.04 -4.52 -7.38
C GLY A 58 1.15 -5.13 -6.65
N ASP A 59 2.35 -4.67 -7.00
CA ASP A 59 3.60 -5.21 -6.48
C ASP A 59 4.68 -4.14 -6.50
N ILE A 60 5.24 -3.80 -5.34
CA ILE A 60 6.29 -2.78 -5.25
C ILE A 60 7.59 -3.19 -5.95
N THR A 61 7.78 -4.47 -6.26
CA THR A 61 8.97 -4.91 -7.01
C THR A 61 8.88 -4.59 -8.50
N GLU A 62 7.71 -4.21 -8.99
CA GLU A 62 7.52 -3.79 -10.37
C GLU A 62 7.68 -2.27 -10.50
N PRO A 63 8.32 -1.75 -11.59
CA PRO A 63 8.51 -0.30 -11.76
C PRO A 63 7.21 0.52 -11.76
N ASP A 64 6.13 -0.03 -12.31
CA ASP A 64 4.82 0.60 -12.35
C ASP A 64 3.94 0.18 -11.16
N LEU A 65 4.52 -0.46 -10.15
CA LEU A 65 3.82 -1.03 -8.98
C LEU A 65 2.73 -2.04 -9.38
N GLY A 66 2.80 -2.58 -10.58
CA GLY A 66 1.77 -3.46 -11.12
C GLY A 66 0.46 -2.76 -11.44
N LEU A 67 0.43 -1.43 -11.46
CA LEU A 67 -0.79 -0.65 -11.69
C LEU A 67 -1.15 -0.48 -13.16
N GLY A 68 -0.17 -0.66 -14.06
CA GLY A 68 -0.41 -0.54 -15.49
C GLY A 68 -0.97 0.83 -15.88
N ASP A 69 -2.06 0.83 -16.64
CA ASP A 69 -2.68 2.05 -17.16
C ASP A 69 -3.23 2.98 -16.07
N ARG A 70 -3.40 2.48 -14.84
CA ARG A 70 -3.92 3.27 -13.73
C ARG A 70 -2.84 4.08 -13.01
N TYR A 71 -1.56 3.87 -13.34
CA TYR A 71 -0.42 4.47 -12.63
C TYR A 71 -0.54 5.99 -12.55
N ASP A 72 -0.69 6.66 -13.68
CA ASP A 72 -0.74 8.12 -13.72
C ASP A 72 -1.98 8.69 -13.02
N ALA A 73 -3.13 8.08 -13.23
CA ALA A 73 -4.36 8.52 -12.59
C ALA A 73 -4.30 8.38 -11.07
N ILE A 74 -3.68 7.32 -10.56
CA ILE A 74 -3.50 7.12 -9.13
C ILE A 74 -2.49 8.13 -8.58
N ALA A 75 -1.36 8.32 -9.27
CA ALA A 75 -0.34 9.29 -8.84
C ALA A 75 -0.92 10.69 -8.68
N ASP A 76 -1.79 11.11 -9.59
CA ASP A 76 -2.40 12.45 -9.57
C ASP A 76 -3.35 12.65 -8.38
N ARG A 77 -3.86 11.59 -7.79
CA ARG A 77 -4.81 11.64 -6.67
C ARG A 77 -4.14 11.64 -5.30
N ILE A 78 -2.86 11.33 -5.22
CA ILE A 78 -2.15 11.15 -3.94
C ILE A 78 -1.87 12.50 -3.29
N THR A 79 -2.34 12.68 -2.05
CA THR A 79 -2.04 13.86 -1.23
C THR A 79 -1.08 13.54 -0.08
N MET A 80 -1.04 12.28 0.34
CA MET A 80 -0.15 11.79 1.38
C MET A 80 0.15 10.32 1.10
N ALA A 81 1.34 9.87 1.41
CA ALA A 81 1.72 8.47 1.25
C ALA A 81 2.45 7.95 2.49
N CYS A 82 2.15 6.70 2.86
CA CYS A 82 2.83 5.99 3.94
C CYS A 82 3.26 4.63 3.41
N HIS A 83 4.56 4.40 3.35
CA HIS A 83 5.13 3.16 2.82
C HIS A 83 5.65 2.30 3.95
N LEU A 84 4.94 1.20 4.24
CA LEU A 84 5.28 0.26 5.32
C LEU A 84 5.56 -1.15 4.81
N ALA A 85 5.36 -1.41 3.52
CA ALA A 85 5.64 -2.72 2.95
C ALA A 85 7.14 -3.00 2.95
N ALA A 86 7.53 -4.10 3.56
CA ALA A 86 8.93 -4.52 3.65
C ALA A 86 8.99 -5.99 4.02
N VAL A 87 10.17 -6.59 3.84
CA VAL A 87 10.45 -7.95 4.28
C VAL A 87 11.31 -7.90 5.52
N TYR A 88 10.85 -8.51 6.60
CA TYR A 88 11.54 -8.51 7.90
C TYR A 88 12.10 -9.87 8.29
N ASP A 89 11.84 -10.91 7.51
CA ASP A 89 12.29 -12.27 7.81
C ASP A 89 13.79 -12.40 7.51
N LEU A 90 14.59 -12.73 8.51
CA LEU A 90 16.04 -12.86 8.39
C LEU A 90 16.45 -14.07 7.55
N SER A 91 15.56 -15.02 7.31
CA SER A 91 15.83 -16.18 6.47
C SER A 91 15.63 -15.91 4.98
N ILE A 92 15.13 -14.73 4.61
CA ILE A 92 14.91 -14.34 3.22
C ILE A 92 16.26 -14.17 2.50
N PRO A 93 16.43 -14.68 1.27
CA PRO A 93 17.63 -14.42 0.48
C PRO A 93 17.90 -12.92 0.32
N ARG A 94 19.18 -12.54 0.31
CA ARG A 94 19.60 -11.15 0.26
C ARG A 94 19.04 -10.39 -0.95
N ASP A 95 19.01 -11.04 -2.12
CA ASP A 95 18.49 -10.41 -3.33
C ASP A 95 16.99 -10.12 -3.24
N VAL A 96 16.22 -11.00 -2.59
CA VAL A 96 14.79 -10.78 -2.36
C VAL A 96 14.59 -9.60 -1.40
N GLY A 97 15.33 -9.58 -0.29
CA GLY A 97 15.27 -8.47 0.66
C GLY A 97 15.61 -7.14 0.02
N TRP A 98 16.67 -7.11 -0.80
CA TRP A 98 17.05 -5.90 -1.54
C TRP A 98 15.95 -5.46 -2.50
N ARG A 99 15.41 -6.38 -3.29
CA ARG A 99 14.38 -6.07 -4.29
C ARG A 99 13.11 -5.49 -3.65
N VAL A 100 12.70 -6.03 -2.50
CA VAL A 100 11.52 -5.53 -1.78
C VAL A 100 11.84 -4.24 -1.02
N ASN A 101 12.88 -4.25 -0.18
CA ASN A 101 13.11 -3.16 0.77
C ASN A 101 13.80 -1.96 0.16
N VAL A 102 14.62 -2.14 -0.86
CA VAL A 102 15.36 -1.03 -1.51
C VAL A 102 14.72 -0.67 -2.85
N THR A 103 14.68 -1.59 -3.78
CA THR A 103 14.13 -1.34 -5.12
C THR A 103 12.63 -1.03 -5.04
N GLY A 104 11.88 -1.77 -4.22
CA GLY A 104 10.46 -1.51 -4.02
C GLY A 104 10.19 -0.13 -3.44
N THR A 105 11.00 0.32 -2.49
CA THR A 105 10.87 1.68 -1.92
C THR A 105 11.15 2.74 -2.99
N ARG A 106 12.15 2.52 -3.86
CA ARG A 106 12.42 3.41 -4.99
C ARG A 106 11.21 3.52 -5.90
N HIS A 107 10.57 2.40 -6.23
CA HIS A 107 9.38 2.41 -7.08
C HIS A 107 8.24 3.22 -6.47
N VAL A 108 8.05 3.14 -5.16
CA VAL A 108 7.04 3.95 -4.46
C VAL A 108 7.40 5.43 -4.53
N LEU A 109 8.68 5.78 -4.31
CA LEU A 109 9.12 7.17 -4.40
C LEU A 109 8.95 7.73 -5.82
N ASP A 110 9.21 6.93 -6.85
CA ASP A 110 9.01 7.34 -8.24
C ASP A 110 7.53 7.65 -8.52
N LEU A 111 6.60 6.92 -7.93
CA LEU A 111 5.17 7.20 -8.05
C LEU A 111 4.83 8.59 -7.51
N LEU A 112 5.53 9.03 -6.47
CA LEU A 112 5.23 10.29 -5.76
C LEU A 112 5.88 11.51 -6.41
N ASP A 113 6.78 11.31 -7.35
CA ASP A 113 7.37 12.39 -8.11
C ASP A 113 6.40 12.79 -9.24
#